data_7e9a2fb78bc5ddc9ea72777386f2a73f
#
_entry.id   7e9a2fb78bc5ddc9ea72777386f2a73f
#
_cell.length_a   1.000
_cell.length_b   1.000
_cell.length_c   1.000
_cell.angle_alpha   90.00
_cell.angle_beta   90.00
_cell.angle_gamma   90.00
#
_symmetry.space_group_name_H-M   'P 1'
#
loop_
_entity.id
_entity.type
_entity.pdbx_description
1 polymer ?
#
loop_
_entity_poly.entity_id
_entity_poly.type
_entity_poly.pdbx_seq_one_letter_code
_entity_poly.pdbx_strand_id
1 'polypeptide(L)'
;RGAAVGDSLSNILAKAGWDVSREYYINDAGNQINNLAYSVEARYLQALGMEAEMPADGYHGEDIINIGKRLAEEFGDQYVNVDEEERFKFFREYGLKYEMEKLKKDLESFRVPFDVWFSETSLYEDGKIMPALELLREKGYIYEKDGATWFKSTDFGDDKDRVLIKNDGSYTYLLPDIAYHKNKLERGFDKLINIWGADHHGYIPRMQAAIQAMGHG
;
A
#
# COMPACT_ATOMS: atom_id res chain seq x y z
N ARG A 1 11.66 -10.09 -8.58
CA ARG A 1 13.05 -9.61 -8.59
C ARG A 1 13.38 -8.84 -7.31
N GLY A 2 12.62 -7.81 -6.94
CA GLY A 2 12.85 -7.00 -5.75
C GLY A 2 12.97 -7.82 -4.47
N ALA A 3 12.07 -8.78 -4.24
CA ALA A 3 12.09 -9.64 -3.07
C ALA A 3 13.40 -10.45 -2.96
N ALA A 4 13.88 -11.04 -4.07
CA ALA A 4 15.13 -11.78 -4.09
C ALA A 4 16.36 -10.91 -3.81
N VAL A 5 16.38 -9.68 -4.37
CA VAL A 5 17.46 -8.71 -4.11
C VAL A 5 17.46 -8.28 -2.64
N GLY A 6 16.28 -7.95 -2.10
CA GLY A 6 16.12 -7.55 -0.70
C GLY A 6 16.53 -8.67 0.27
N ASP A 7 16.14 -9.90 0.00
CA ASP A 7 16.52 -11.06 0.82
C ASP A 7 18.02 -11.31 0.78
N SER A 8 18.64 -11.29 -0.41
CA SER A 8 20.08 -11.45 -0.54
C SER A 8 20.86 -10.38 0.22
N LEU A 9 20.45 -9.12 0.10
CA LEU A 9 21.05 -8.01 0.84
C LEU A 9 20.87 -8.17 2.35
N SER A 10 19.67 -8.58 2.80
CA SER A 10 19.36 -8.83 4.21
C SER A 10 20.26 -9.94 4.79
N ASN A 11 20.45 -11.03 4.03
CA ASN A 11 21.32 -12.12 4.46
C ASN A 11 22.79 -11.70 4.57
N ILE A 12 23.27 -10.85 3.64
CA ILE A 12 24.63 -10.29 3.69
C ILE A 12 24.80 -9.39 4.91
N LEU A 13 23.86 -8.49 5.15
CA LEU A 13 23.90 -7.58 6.30
C LEU A 13 23.84 -8.34 7.63
N ALA A 14 22.97 -9.33 7.74
CA ALA A 14 22.89 -10.18 8.93
C ALA A 14 24.21 -10.91 9.18
N LYS A 15 24.86 -11.41 8.11
CA LYS A 15 26.19 -12.06 8.20
C LYS A 15 27.28 -11.08 8.60
N ALA A 16 27.12 -9.80 8.26
CA ALA A 16 28.02 -8.72 8.67
C ALA A 16 27.75 -8.20 10.10
N GLY A 17 26.81 -8.78 10.83
CA GLY A 17 26.52 -8.46 12.24
C GLY A 17 25.41 -7.45 12.47
N TRP A 18 24.64 -7.11 11.43
CA TRP A 18 23.45 -6.28 11.59
C TRP A 18 22.25 -7.09 12.09
N ASP A 19 21.44 -6.50 12.94
CA ASP A 19 20.11 -6.99 13.27
C ASP A 19 19.12 -6.50 12.20
N VAL A 20 18.66 -7.43 11.35
CA VAL A 20 17.92 -7.09 10.13
C VAL A 20 16.44 -7.47 10.28
N SER A 21 15.56 -6.49 10.12
CA SER A 21 14.13 -6.70 9.97
C SER A 21 13.71 -6.55 8.50
N ARG A 22 12.96 -7.52 7.99
CA ARG A 22 12.43 -7.55 6.62
C ARG A 22 10.97 -7.15 6.64
N GLU A 23 10.63 -6.12 5.91
CA GLU A 23 9.26 -5.61 5.85
C GLU A 23 8.70 -5.61 4.44
N TYR A 24 7.50 -6.12 4.29
CA TYR A 24 6.72 -6.05 3.07
C TYR A 24 5.62 -4.99 3.22
N TYR A 25 5.62 -4.01 2.31
CA TYR A 25 4.57 -2.98 2.25
C TYR A 25 3.40 -3.47 1.41
N ILE A 26 2.21 -3.52 2.02
CA ILE A 26 0.98 -3.96 1.37
C ILE A 26 0.21 -2.72 0.92
N ASN A 27 0.09 -2.53 -0.39
CA ASN A 27 -0.72 -1.46 -0.99
C ASN A 27 -2.20 -1.87 -1.00
N ASP A 28 -2.84 -1.86 0.16
CA ASP A 28 -4.23 -2.27 0.36
C ASP A 28 -5.22 -1.10 0.47
N ALA A 29 -4.75 0.14 0.35
CA ALA A 29 -5.59 1.35 0.36
C ALA A 29 -5.89 1.91 -1.04
N GLY A 30 -5.38 1.31 -2.11
CA GLY A 30 -5.51 1.80 -3.48
C GLY A 30 -6.75 1.27 -4.22
N ASN A 31 -7.04 1.88 -5.38
CA ASN A 31 -8.14 1.47 -6.25
C ASN A 31 -8.03 0.02 -6.76
N GLN A 32 -6.83 -0.55 -6.80
CA GLN A 32 -6.63 -1.94 -7.21
C GLN A 32 -7.33 -2.92 -6.28
N ILE A 33 -7.35 -2.67 -4.98
CA ILE A 33 -8.09 -3.49 -4.02
C ILE A 33 -9.60 -3.36 -4.21
N ASN A 34 -10.09 -2.17 -4.55
CA ASN A 34 -11.50 -1.98 -4.86
C ASN A 34 -11.89 -2.74 -6.13
N ASN A 35 -11.08 -2.69 -7.17
CA ASN A 35 -11.30 -3.45 -8.40
C ASN A 35 -11.27 -4.96 -8.15
N LEU A 36 -10.39 -5.43 -7.27
CA LEU A 36 -10.39 -6.82 -6.82
C LEU A 36 -11.69 -7.18 -6.11
N ALA A 37 -12.15 -6.36 -5.17
CA ALA A 37 -13.40 -6.58 -4.44
C ALA A 37 -14.60 -6.70 -5.39
N TYR A 38 -14.76 -5.77 -6.32
CA TYR A 38 -15.82 -5.80 -7.32
C TYR A 38 -15.71 -6.99 -8.28
N SER A 39 -14.49 -7.41 -8.61
CA SER A 39 -14.26 -8.59 -9.46
C SER A 39 -14.67 -9.88 -8.75
N VAL A 40 -14.33 -10.02 -7.47
CA VAL A 40 -14.72 -11.18 -6.64
C VAL A 40 -16.25 -11.21 -6.44
N GLU A 41 -16.88 -10.06 -6.16
CA GLU A 41 -18.33 -9.92 -6.06
C GLU A 41 -19.02 -10.37 -7.35
N ALA A 42 -18.59 -9.85 -8.51
CA ALA A 42 -19.17 -10.21 -9.78
C ALA A 42 -19.09 -11.73 -10.05
N ARG A 43 -17.95 -12.36 -9.77
CA ARG A 43 -17.77 -13.81 -9.93
C ARG A 43 -18.59 -14.62 -8.94
N TYR A 44 -18.77 -14.15 -7.72
CA TYR A 44 -19.66 -14.75 -6.74
C TYR A 44 -21.13 -14.75 -7.23
N LEU A 45 -21.62 -13.60 -7.70
CA LEU A 45 -22.97 -13.48 -8.23
C LEU A 45 -23.17 -14.36 -9.47
N GLN A 46 -22.21 -14.39 -10.40
CA GLN A 46 -22.23 -15.27 -11.57
C GLN A 46 -22.25 -16.74 -11.19
N ALA A 47 -21.52 -17.15 -10.15
CA ALA A 47 -21.52 -18.53 -9.66
C ALA A 47 -22.86 -18.96 -9.07
N LEU A 48 -23.66 -18.01 -8.57
CA LEU A 48 -25.05 -18.21 -8.13
C LEU A 48 -26.06 -18.18 -9.28
N GLY A 49 -25.61 -18.03 -10.54
CA GLY A 49 -26.47 -17.95 -11.72
C GLY A 49 -27.11 -16.59 -11.96
N MET A 50 -26.61 -15.54 -11.31
CA MET A 50 -27.09 -14.16 -11.48
C MET A 50 -26.30 -13.45 -12.57
N GLU A 51 -26.94 -12.47 -13.23
CA GLU A 51 -26.23 -11.57 -14.13
C GLU A 51 -25.42 -10.56 -13.31
N ALA A 52 -24.12 -10.46 -13.60
CA ALA A 52 -23.21 -9.48 -13.02
C ALA A 52 -22.12 -9.13 -14.03
N GLU A 53 -21.87 -7.83 -14.19
CA GLU A 53 -20.81 -7.33 -15.05
C GLU A 53 -19.49 -7.22 -14.27
N MET A 54 -18.41 -7.58 -14.96
CA MET A 54 -17.07 -7.36 -14.42
C MET A 54 -16.71 -5.88 -14.50
N PRO A 55 -16.03 -5.30 -13.48
CA PRO A 55 -15.55 -3.93 -13.60
C PRO A 55 -14.58 -3.79 -14.77
N ALA A 56 -14.55 -2.61 -15.42
CA ALA A 56 -13.74 -2.34 -16.61
C ALA A 56 -12.24 -2.64 -16.39
N ASP A 57 -11.72 -2.28 -15.21
CA ASP A 57 -10.34 -2.54 -14.78
C ASP A 57 -10.27 -3.75 -13.84
N GLY A 58 -11.19 -4.72 -14.01
CA GLY A 58 -11.32 -5.87 -13.14
C GLY A 58 -10.30 -6.97 -13.41
N TYR A 59 -10.22 -7.87 -12.45
CA TYR A 59 -9.36 -9.05 -12.52
C TYR A 59 -10.13 -10.20 -13.17
N HIS A 60 -9.67 -10.62 -14.35
CA HIS A 60 -10.35 -11.63 -15.18
C HIS A 60 -9.74 -13.05 -15.06
N GLY A 61 -8.73 -13.23 -14.21
CA GLY A 61 -8.01 -14.48 -14.06
C GLY A 61 -8.89 -15.64 -13.60
N GLU A 62 -8.44 -16.86 -13.87
CA GLU A 62 -9.12 -18.09 -13.48
C GLU A 62 -9.20 -18.24 -11.95
N ASP A 63 -8.23 -17.69 -11.25
CA ASP A 63 -8.18 -17.62 -9.79
C ASP A 63 -9.39 -16.86 -9.21
N ILE A 64 -9.77 -15.73 -9.81
CA ILE A 64 -10.93 -14.93 -9.37
C ILE A 64 -12.24 -15.69 -9.63
N ILE A 65 -12.34 -16.42 -10.75
CA ILE A 65 -13.49 -17.29 -11.03
C ILE A 65 -13.63 -18.37 -9.94
N ASN A 66 -12.51 -18.97 -9.56
CA ASN A 66 -12.48 -20.02 -8.54
C ASN A 66 -12.83 -19.49 -7.14
N ILE A 67 -12.41 -18.26 -6.82
CA ILE A 67 -12.82 -17.58 -5.58
C ILE A 67 -14.34 -17.39 -5.57
N GLY A 68 -14.93 -16.88 -6.66
CA GLY A 68 -16.37 -16.66 -6.76
C GLY A 68 -17.17 -17.95 -6.55
N LYS A 69 -16.75 -19.05 -7.18
CA LYS A 69 -17.36 -20.37 -6.99
C LYS A 69 -17.28 -20.86 -5.54
N ARG A 70 -16.09 -20.75 -4.94
CA ARG A 70 -15.87 -21.15 -3.55
C ARG A 70 -16.75 -20.35 -2.59
N LEU A 71 -16.86 -19.04 -2.80
CA LEU A 71 -17.73 -18.18 -1.99
C LEU A 71 -19.20 -18.54 -2.14
N ALA A 72 -19.65 -18.85 -3.36
CA ALA A 72 -21.02 -19.31 -3.59
C ALA A 72 -21.31 -20.66 -2.91
N GLU A 73 -20.34 -21.58 -2.89
CA GLU A 73 -20.45 -22.85 -2.17
C GLU A 73 -20.48 -22.68 -0.64
N GLU A 74 -19.65 -21.75 -0.11
CA GLU A 74 -19.49 -21.55 1.34
C GLU A 74 -20.61 -20.72 1.94
N PHE A 75 -21.06 -19.65 1.27
CA PHE A 75 -21.99 -18.66 1.79
C PHE A 75 -23.37 -18.66 1.10
N GLY A 76 -23.54 -19.44 0.01
CA GLY A 76 -24.80 -19.42 -0.74
C GLY A 76 -25.16 -17.99 -1.18
N ASP A 77 -26.39 -17.58 -0.97
CA ASP A 77 -26.92 -16.25 -1.33
C ASP A 77 -26.86 -15.21 -0.20
N GLN A 78 -26.12 -15.49 0.88
CA GLN A 78 -26.04 -14.65 2.09
C GLN A 78 -25.72 -13.18 1.78
N TYR A 79 -24.82 -12.93 0.83
CA TYR A 79 -24.36 -11.58 0.47
C TYR A 79 -25.08 -10.97 -0.74
N VAL A 80 -26.14 -11.60 -1.24
CA VAL A 80 -26.91 -11.08 -2.38
C VAL A 80 -27.78 -9.88 -1.98
N ASN A 81 -28.42 -9.97 -0.83
CA ASN A 81 -29.44 -9.00 -0.37
C ASN A 81 -28.99 -8.13 0.81
N VAL A 82 -27.70 -8.14 1.16
CA VAL A 82 -27.14 -7.19 2.13
C VAL A 82 -26.94 -5.82 1.48
N ASP A 83 -26.80 -4.77 2.28
CA ASP A 83 -26.55 -3.44 1.73
C ASP A 83 -25.19 -3.39 1.01
N GLU A 84 -25.04 -2.42 0.10
CA GLU A 84 -23.87 -2.33 -0.78
C GLU A 84 -22.55 -2.12 -0.02
N GLU A 85 -22.58 -1.36 1.06
CA GLU A 85 -21.38 -1.06 1.86
C GLU A 85 -20.89 -2.32 2.59
N GLU A 86 -21.79 -3.05 3.23
CA GLU A 86 -21.48 -4.30 3.92
C GLU A 86 -20.97 -5.35 2.92
N ARG A 87 -21.61 -5.47 1.78
CA ARG A 87 -21.22 -6.38 0.70
C ARG A 87 -19.83 -6.05 0.16
N PHE A 88 -19.58 -4.77 -0.15
CA PHE A 88 -18.28 -4.31 -0.62
C PHE A 88 -17.17 -4.60 0.40
N LYS A 89 -17.42 -4.30 1.68
CA LYS A 89 -16.46 -4.57 2.76
C LYS A 89 -16.10 -6.05 2.83
N PHE A 90 -17.09 -6.93 2.78
CA PHE A 90 -16.87 -8.38 2.81
C PHE A 90 -15.98 -8.85 1.65
N PHE A 91 -16.32 -8.47 0.41
CA PHE A 91 -15.55 -8.90 -0.77
C PHE A 91 -14.16 -8.29 -0.80
N ARG A 92 -13.99 -7.06 -0.30
CA ARG A 92 -12.69 -6.42 -0.16
C ARG A 92 -11.79 -7.16 0.83
N GLU A 93 -12.29 -7.46 2.01
CA GLU A 93 -11.55 -8.20 3.04
C GLU A 93 -11.21 -9.62 2.59
N TYR A 94 -12.15 -10.30 1.97
CA TYR A 94 -11.93 -11.65 1.46
C TYR A 94 -10.92 -11.68 0.31
N GLY A 95 -11.06 -10.79 -0.66
CA GLY A 95 -10.13 -10.67 -1.78
C GLY A 95 -8.70 -10.34 -1.32
N LEU A 96 -8.56 -9.39 -0.40
CA LEU A 96 -7.28 -9.02 0.19
C LEU A 96 -6.64 -10.21 0.92
N LYS A 97 -7.41 -10.90 1.76
CA LYS A 97 -6.93 -12.08 2.48
C LYS A 97 -6.43 -13.16 1.52
N TYR A 98 -7.19 -13.45 0.48
CA TYR A 98 -6.82 -14.45 -0.53
C TYR A 98 -5.51 -14.08 -1.23
N GLU A 99 -5.39 -12.85 -1.73
CA GLU A 99 -4.17 -12.39 -2.40
C GLU A 99 -2.95 -12.41 -1.46
N MET A 100 -3.15 -12.04 -0.19
CA MET A 100 -2.10 -12.08 0.81
C MET A 100 -1.63 -13.51 1.13
N GLU A 101 -2.55 -14.46 1.25
CA GLU A 101 -2.21 -15.87 1.46
C GLU A 101 -1.41 -16.43 0.27
N LYS A 102 -1.85 -16.12 -0.95
CA LYS A 102 -1.17 -16.50 -2.19
C LYS A 102 0.25 -15.91 -2.25
N LEU A 103 0.38 -14.61 -2.02
CA LEU A 103 1.66 -13.90 -1.99
C LEU A 103 2.64 -14.49 -0.97
N LYS A 104 2.16 -14.73 0.26
CA LYS A 104 2.97 -15.35 1.32
C LYS A 104 3.46 -16.72 0.93
N LYS A 105 2.58 -17.55 0.36
CA LYS A 105 2.94 -18.89 -0.12
C LYS A 105 3.97 -18.85 -1.26
N ASP A 106 3.83 -17.92 -2.20
CA ASP A 106 4.78 -17.74 -3.29
C ASP A 106 6.16 -17.33 -2.75
N LEU A 107 6.22 -16.36 -1.83
CA LEU A 107 7.46 -15.92 -1.21
C LEU A 107 8.11 -17.02 -0.36
N GLU A 108 7.31 -17.79 0.36
CA GLU A 108 7.80 -18.97 1.11
C GLU A 108 8.40 -20.01 0.19
N SER A 109 7.78 -20.28 -0.97
CA SER A 109 8.31 -21.22 -1.96
C SER A 109 9.67 -20.76 -2.53
N PHE A 110 9.88 -19.44 -2.63
CA PHE A 110 11.14 -18.82 -2.99
C PHE A 110 12.13 -18.70 -1.82
N ARG A 111 11.74 -19.10 -0.61
CA ARG A 111 12.52 -18.97 0.63
C ARG A 111 12.88 -17.52 0.97
N VAL A 112 11.96 -16.60 0.72
CA VAL A 112 12.10 -15.18 1.03
C VAL A 112 11.15 -14.85 2.19
N PRO A 113 11.61 -14.92 3.45
CA PRO A 113 10.78 -14.61 4.62
C PRO A 113 10.67 -13.11 4.83
N PHE A 114 9.54 -12.68 5.41
CA PHE A 114 9.33 -11.33 5.91
C PHE A 114 8.93 -11.38 7.39
N ASP A 115 9.46 -10.43 8.16
CA ASP A 115 9.20 -10.31 9.59
C ASP A 115 7.96 -9.45 9.86
N VAL A 116 7.74 -8.43 9.02
CA VAL A 116 6.64 -7.48 9.13
C VAL A 116 5.89 -7.38 7.81
N TRP A 117 4.55 -7.43 7.90
CA TRP A 117 3.62 -7.19 6.81
C TRP A 117 2.87 -5.90 7.11
N PHE A 118 3.32 -4.79 6.53
CA PHE A 118 2.81 -3.47 6.83
C PHE A 118 1.65 -3.11 5.89
N SER A 119 0.47 -2.86 6.45
CA SER A 119 -0.72 -2.43 5.71
C SER A 119 -0.73 -0.92 5.53
N GLU A 120 -0.84 -0.43 4.30
CA GLU A 120 -1.01 0.99 4.02
C GLU A 120 -2.29 1.54 4.67
N THR A 121 -3.38 0.75 4.66
CA THR A 121 -4.66 1.12 5.29
C THR A 121 -4.48 1.49 6.76
N SER A 122 -3.55 0.85 7.47
CA SER A 122 -3.26 1.15 8.87
C SER A 122 -2.79 2.59 9.09
N LEU A 123 -2.14 3.22 8.10
CA LEU A 123 -1.74 4.64 8.21
C LEU A 123 -2.94 5.57 8.29
N TYR A 124 -4.04 5.21 7.61
CA TYR A 124 -5.29 5.99 7.63
C TYR A 124 -6.09 5.70 8.90
N GLU A 125 -6.28 4.44 9.24
CA GLU A 125 -7.07 3.99 10.39
C GLU A 125 -6.46 4.44 11.72
N ASP A 126 -5.14 4.37 11.84
CA ASP A 126 -4.39 4.78 13.04
C ASP A 126 -4.11 6.29 13.09
N GLY A 127 -4.59 7.06 12.10
CA GLY A 127 -4.41 8.51 12.04
C GLY A 127 -2.95 8.94 11.92
N LYS A 128 -2.11 8.19 11.21
CA LYS A 128 -0.66 8.46 11.07
C LYS A 128 -0.32 9.49 9.98
N ILE A 129 -1.23 9.76 9.06
CA ILE A 129 -0.98 10.64 7.92
C ILE A 129 -0.90 12.10 8.32
N MET A 130 -1.89 12.61 9.06
CA MET A 130 -1.92 14.01 9.46
C MET A 130 -0.74 14.42 10.36
N PRO A 131 -0.29 13.63 11.34
CA PRO A 131 0.91 13.95 12.11
C PRO A 131 2.18 14.09 11.26
N ALA A 132 2.31 13.36 10.15
CA ALA A 132 3.42 13.52 9.22
C ALA A 132 3.36 14.88 8.49
N LEU A 133 2.17 15.28 8.05
CA LEU A 133 1.95 16.59 7.45
C LEU A 133 2.23 17.73 8.44
N GLU A 134 1.70 17.61 9.66
CA GLU A 134 1.88 18.64 10.70
C GLU A 134 3.35 18.79 11.10
N LEU A 135 4.12 17.71 11.18
CA LEU A 135 5.57 17.79 11.42
C LEU A 135 6.28 18.64 10.37
N LEU A 136 5.96 18.45 9.08
CA LEU A 136 6.53 19.26 7.99
C LEU A 136 6.03 20.70 8.05
N ARG A 137 4.78 20.93 8.45
CA ARG A 137 4.18 22.27 8.61
C ARG A 137 4.84 23.05 9.74
N GLU A 138 5.03 22.45 10.90
CA GLU A 138 5.72 23.04 12.06
C GLU A 138 7.15 23.44 11.73
N LYS A 139 7.81 22.69 10.87
CA LYS A 139 9.17 22.99 10.38
C LYS A 139 9.20 24.04 9.26
N GLY A 140 8.03 24.53 8.79
CA GLY A 140 7.94 25.58 7.78
C GLY A 140 8.07 25.11 6.34
N TYR A 141 7.94 23.82 6.08
CA TYR A 141 8.10 23.23 4.74
C TYR A 141 6.79 22.97 3.99
N ILE A 142 5.67 23.43 4.55
CA ILE A 142 4.33 23.31 3.92
C ILE A 142 3.80 24.70 3.58
N TYR A 143 3.16 24.81 2.41
CA TYR A 143 2.42 26.01 2.01
C TYR A 143 1.15 25.64 1.21
N GLU A 144 0.21 26.58 1.16
CA GLU A 144 -1.02 26.43 0.39
C GLU A 144 -0.93 27.24 -0.90
N LYS A 145 -1.31 26.63 -2.02
CA LYS A 145 -1.38 27.27 -3.34
C LYS A 145 -2.46 26.63 -4.19
N ASP A 146 -3.29 27.45 -4.83
CA ASP A 146 -4.36 27.01 -5.74
C ASP A 146 -5.32 25.99 -5.10
N GLY A 147 -5.58 26.13 -3.79
CA GLY A 147 -6.42 25.21 -3.03
C GLY A 147 -5.78 23.87 -2.68
N ALA A 148 -4.52 23.67 -3.01
CA ALA A 148 -3.75 22.46 -2.71
C ALA A 148 -2.68 22.72 -1.64
N THR A 149 -2.30 21.67 -0.92
CA THR A 149 -1.23 21.68 0.09
C THR A 149 0.05 21.17 -0.52
N TRP A 150 1.09 21.97 -0.47
CA TRP A 150 2.38 21.74 -1.11
C TRP A 150 3.51 21.56 -0.10
N PHE A 151 4.44 20.67 -0.45
CA PHE A 151 5.71 20.46 0.25
C PHE A 151 6.86 21.13 -0.51
N LYS A 152 7.66 21.95 0.19
CA LYS A 152 8.86 22.61 -0.34
C LYS A 152 10.02 21.64 -0.52
N SER A 153 9.85 20.65 -1.36
CA SER A 153 10.88 19.63 -1.59
C SER A 153 12.12 20.17 -2.29
N THR A 154 12.00 21.30 -3.00
CA THR A 154 13.12 21.98 -3.63
C THR A 154 14.17 22.48 -2.63
N ASP A 155 13.77 22.80 -1.40
CA ASP A 155 14.69 23.19 -0.33
C ASP A 155 15.68 22.07 0.04
N PHE A 156 15.38 20.84 -0.37
CA PHE A 156 16.16 19.63 -0.11
C PHE A 156 16.67 18.94 -1.39
N GLY A 157 16.70 19.67 -2.51
CA GLY A 157 17.30 19.20 -3.76
C GLY A 157 16.39 18.43 -4.71
N ASP A 158 15.08 18.41 -4.48
CA ASP A 158 14.12 17.95 -5.49
C ASP A 158 14.02 18.97 -6.63
N ASP A 159 13.62 18.55 -7.82
CA ASP A 159 13.54 19.40 -9.02
C ASP A 159 12.35 20.38 -8.98
N LYS A 160 11.32 20.07 -8.20
CA LYS A 160 10.14 20.93 -7.99
C LYS A 160 9.43 20.59 -6.68
N ASP A 161 8.67 21.54 -6.14
CA ASP A 161 7.81 21.32 -5.00
C ASP A 161 6.69 20.32 -5.32
N ARG A 162 6.22 19.60 -4.32
CA ARG A 162 5.29 18.49 -4.48
C ARG A 162 3.95 18.74 -3.79
N VAL A 163 2.87 18.44 -4.49
CA VAL A 163 1.54 18.43 -3.89
C VAL A 163 1.41 17.22 -2.98
N LEU A 164 0.95 17.44 -1.75
CA LEU A 164 0.61 16.39 -0.79
C LEU A 164 -0.90 16.17 -0.72
N ILE A 165 -1.68 17.26 -0.71
CA ILE A 165 -3.15 17.21 -0.73
C ILE A 165 -3.60 18.04 -1.93
N LYS A 166 -4.42 17.43 -2.78
CA LYS A 166 -5.00 18.10 -3.95
C LYS A 166 -6.10 19.08 -3.55
N ASN A 167 -6.52 19.92 -4.48
CA ASN A 167 -7.59 20.89 -4.29
C ASN A 167 -8.97 20.26 -3.98
N ASP A 168 -9.18 19.00 -4.33
CA ASP A 168 -10.37 18.21 -3.98
C ASP A 168 -10.29 17.54 -2.60
N GLY A 169 -9.19 17.78 -1.85
CA GLY A 169 -8.93 17.21 -0.53
C GLY A 169 -8.36 15.79 -0.54
N SER A 170 -8.17 15.17 -1.72
CA SER A 170 -7.57 13.84 -1.82
C SER A 170 -6.04 13.91 -1.65
N TYR A 171 -5.47 12.87 -1.08
CA TYR A 171 -4.02 12.74 -0.92
C TYR A 171 -3.36 12.29 -2.23
N THR A 172 -2.15 12.82 -2.48
CA THR A 172 -1.25 12.20 -3.46
C THR A 172 -0.57 10.99 -2.83
N TYR A 173 0.05 10.13 -3.63
CA TYR A 173 0.81 8.99 -3.10
C TYR A 173 1.96 9.38 -2.17
N LEU A 174 2.49 10.59 -2.32
CA LEU A 174 3.64 11.05 -1.55
C LEU A 174 3.31 11.22 -0.06
N LEU A 175 2.13 11.70 0.30
CA LEU A 175 1.79 11.95 1.69
C LEU A 175 1.70 10.67 2.54
N PRO A 176 0.99 9.60 2.13
CA PRO A 176 1.05 8.32 2.83
C PRO A 176 2.46 7.73 2.91
N ASP A 177 3.26 7.87 1.86
CA ASP A 177 4.64 7.40 1.86
C ASP A 177 5.53 8.15 2.86
N ILE A 178 5.34 9.45 3.01
CA ILE A 178 6.03 10.25 4.05
C ILE A 178 5.62 9.74 5.44
N ALA A 179 4.32 9.50 5.66
CA ALA A 179 3.82 8.96 6.92
C ALA A 179 4.38 7.56 7.21
N TYR A 180 4.52 6.72 6.20
CA TYR A 180 5.13 5.41 6.32
C TYR A 180 6.61 5.48 6.71
N HIS A 181 7.38 6.35 6.06
CA HIS A 181 8.79 6.54 6.40
C HIS A 181 8.96 7.13 7.80
N LYS A 182 8.10 8.08 8.20
CA LYS A 182 8.05 8.59 9.57
C LYS A 182 7.82 7.44 10.58
N ASN A 183 6.85 6.56 10.30
CA ASN A 183 6.59 5.39 11.12
C ASN A 183 7.82 4.48 11.25
N LYS A 184 8.53 4.21 10.16
CA LYS A 184 9.76 3.40 10.19
C LYS A 184 10.86 4.06 11.03
N LEU A 185 11.07 5.37 10.86
CA LEU A 185 12.06 6.15 11.61
C LEU A 185 11.78 6.12 13.12
N GLU A 186 10.50 6.24 13.51
CA GLU A 186 10.07 6.19 14.92
C GLU A 186 10.23 4.82 15.58
N ARG A 187 10.38 3.76 14.80
CA ARG A 187 10.63 2.40 15.33
C ARG A 187 12.09 2.16 15.76
N GLY A 188 12.98 3.14 15.58
CA GLY A 188 14.32 3.12 16.15
C GLY A 188 15.34 2.33 15.34
N PHE A 189 15.16 2.18 14.04
CA PHE A 189 16.16 1.59 13.15
C PHE A 189 17.30 2.56 12.86
N ASP A 190 18.55 2.08 12.91
CA ASP A 190 19.74 2.86 12.58
C ASP A 190 19.88 3.06 11.05
N LYS A 191 19.33 2.16 10.27
CA LYS A 191 19.37 2.20 8.81
C LYS A 191 18.07 1.71 8.21
N LEU A 192 17.51 2.46 7.27
CA LEU A 192 16.37 2.09 6.44
C LEU A 192 16.83 1.86 5.01
N ILE A 193 16.45 0.75 4.41
CA ILE A 193 16.75 0.40 3.02
C ILE A 193 15.44 0.09 2.31
N ASN A 194 15.13 0.88 1.28
CA ASN A 194 13.98 0.64 0.41
C ASN A 194 14.42 -0.13 -0.84
N ILE A 195 13.76 -1.23 -1.14
CA ILE A 195 13.99 -2.01 -2.36
C ILE A 195 12.86 -1.65 -3.33
N TRP A 196 13.16 -0.81 -4.28
CA TRP A 196 12.22 -0.31 -5.28
C TRP A 196 12.56 -0.82 -6.68
N GLY A 197 11.55 -0.91 -7.54
CA GLY A 197 11.74 -1.14 -8.96
C GLY A 197 12.36 0.07 -9.67
N ALA A 198 12.88 -0.13 -10.89
CA ALA A 198 13.51 0.93 -11.67
C ALA A 198 12.52 2.06 -12.05
N ASP A 199 11.25 1.79 -12.08
CA ASP A 199 10.16 2.75 -12.27
C ASP A 199 10.07 3.81 -11.16
N HIS A 200 10.62 3.52 -9.97
CA HIS A 200 10.71 4.46 -8.85
C HIS A 200 11.92 5.40 -8.90
N HIS A 201 12.76 5.33 -9.93
CA HIS A 201 13.99 6.14 -9.98
C HIS A 201 13.71 7.64 -9.81
N GLY A 202 12.72 8.19 -10.51
CA GLY A 202 12.29 9.58 -10.39
C GLY A 202 11.62 9.94 -9.05
N TYR A 203 11.34 8.95 -8.22
CA TYR A 203 10.70 9.13 -6.90
C TYR A 203 11.73 9.33 -5.78
N ILE A 204 12.98 8.90 -5.99
CA ILE A 204 14.06 8.95 -5.00
C ILE A 204 14.29 10.37 -4.46
N PRO A 205 14.49 11.41 -5.31
CA PRO A 205 14.79 12.76 -4.82
C PRO A 205 13.70 13.31 -3.90
N ARG A 206 12.42 13.09 -4.25
CA ARG A 206 11.31 13.62 -3.43
C ARG A 206 11.18 12.91 -2.09
N MET A 207 11.48 11.61 -2.03
CA MET A 207 11.48 10.88 -0.76
C MET A 207 12.69 11.25 0.11
N GLN A 208 13.86 11.41 -0.48
CA GLN A 208 15.04 11.92 0.23
C GLN A 208 14.78 13.31 0.80
N ALA A 209 14.17 14.21 0.02
CA ALA A 209 13.75 15.52 0.48
C ALA A 209 12.81 15.45 1.70
N ALA A 210 11.83 14.55 1.66
CA ALA A 210 10.89 14.37 2.77
C ALA A 210 11.58 13.87 4.05
N ILE A 211 12.48 12.90 3.92
CA ILE A 211 13.23 12.34 5.06
C ILE A 211 14.12 13.41 5.69
N GLN A 212 14.84 14.19 4.88
CA GLN A 212 15.66 15.32 5.35
C GLN A 212 14.81 16.39 6.02
N ALA A 213 13.67 16.75 5.44
CA ALA A 213 12.73 17.71 6.02
C ALA A 213 12.19 17.26 7.38
N MET A 214 12.02 15.97 7.61
CA MET A 214 11.66 15.42 8.92
C MET A 214 12.79 15.45 9.94
N GLY A 215 14.02 15.74 9.51
CA GLY A 215 15.20 15.88 10.40
C GLY A 215 16.12 14.66 10.39
N HIS A 216 16.02 13.82 9.37
CA HIS A 216 16.86 12.63 9.19
C HIS A 216 17.63 12.73 7.86
N GLY A 217 18.87 12.27 7.83
CA GLY A 217 19.71 12.35 6.62
C GLY A 217 21.13 11.91 6.85
#